data_b4a419ff697d286c560d4297b596fb1f
#
_entry.id   b4a419ff697d286c560d4297b596fb1f
#
_cell.length_a   1.000
_cell.length_b   1.000
_cell.length_c   1.000
_cell.angle_alpha   90.00
_cell.angle_beta   90.00
_cell.angle_gamma   90.00
#
_symmetry.space_group_name_H-M   'P 1'
#
loop_
_entity.id
_entity.type
_entity.pdbx_description
1 polymer ?
#
loop_
_entity_poly.entity_id
_entity_poly.type
_entity_poly.pdbx_seq_one_letter_code
_entity_poly.pdbx_strand_id
1 'polypeptide(L)'
;MDARTVTSKESSGETKAVGFWEAFWFWVKLGFINFGGPAGQIAIMHRELVEKRHWVSEGQYLRTLNFCMLLPGPEAQQVATYIGWRLHGTLGGIVAGAFFVIPSIFVLWFLSYLAAAHSDVPAITGLLYGVQPVVIAIVVEAVLRIGRRTLNHAILVAFAVLAFVALYFLSVPFPLVVVAAAVAGLLLSRTVPDAFRDRGHGGAEGEAAIDQTSSNGRPSMLRNLRLLGTFFVLWAVPVGAIYLWRGGEDVLVREALFFTGAAFVTFGGAYAVLSYVSDVAVNGYGWLTADQMVQGLGLAESTPGPLIMVTQYVGFFGAWNNPGPFDPLLYGTLGAAITTYATFLPCFMFIFLLAPYIELLANNRRLRAILVGVTAAVVGVIANLAVFFASRVLFPNGVSLAGLDVFALVVAVISFVILQRFKVPIYLMVPAGAVVGMVWTLL
;
A
#
# COMPACT_ATOMS: atom_id res chain seq x y z
N MET A 1 22.34 -7.17 66.77
CA MET A 1 22.00 -6.20 65.71
C MET A 1 22.05 -6.92 64.41
N ASP A 2 20.86 -7.45 64.01
CA ASP A 2 20.70 -8.27 62.79
C ASP A 2 20.51 -7.39 61.59
N ALA A 3 21.43 -7.48 60.62
CA ALA A 3 21.29 -6.91 59.31
C ALA A 3 20.54 -7.90 58.41
N ARG A 4 19.22 -7.68 58.22
CA ARG A 4 18.41 -8.45 57.27
C ARG A 4 18.80 -8.00 55.86
N THR A 5 19.47 -8.91 55.15
CA THR A 5 19.63 -8.87 53.69
C THR A 5 18.28 -9.04 53.02
N VAL A 6 17.76 -7.95 52.47
CA VAL A 6 16.59 -7.99 51.57
C VAL A 6 17.12 -8.43 50.22
N THR A 7 16.95 -9.72 49.92
CA THR A 7 17.13 -10.23 48.55
C THR A 7 15.93 -9.78 47.74
N SER A 8 16.14 -8.74 46.92
CA SER A 8 15.22 -8.40 45.82
C SER A 8 15.22 -9.56 44.83
N LYS A 9 14.16 -10.34 44.82
CA LYS A 9 13.82 -11.25 43.73
C LYS A 9 13.50 -10.40 42.49
N GLU A 10 14.49 -10.09 41.68
CA GLU A 10 14.26 -9.69 40.32
C GLU A 10 13.53 -10.83 39.61
N SER A 11 12.23 -10.66 39.36
CA SER A 11 11.45 -11.53 38.50
C SER A 11 12.01 -11.34 37.08
N SER A 12 12.93 -12.21 36.67
CA SER A 12 13.22 -12.43 35.27
C SER A 12 11.92 -12.88 34.60
N GLY A 13 11.20 -11.93 34.00
CA GLY A 13 10.03 -12.22 33.18
C GLY A 13 10.49 -13.09 32.00
N GLU A 14 10.34 -14.41 32.13
CA GLU A 14 10.41 -15.32 31.02
C GLU A 14 9.40 -14.84 29.97
N THR A 15 9.89 -14.32 28.87
CA THR A 15 9.07 -13.99 27.69
C THR A 15 8.48 -15.30 27.20
N LYS A 16 7.21 -15.54 27.54
CA LYS A 16 6.47 -16.75 27.18
C LYS A 16 6.49 -16.87 25.65
N ALA A 17 7.03 -17.97 25.14
CA ALA A 17 7.06 -18.21 23.70
C ALA A 17 5.63 -18.21 23.15
N VAL A 18 5.38 -17.41 22.12
CA VAL A 18 4.07 -17.28 21.48
C VAL A 18 3.73 -18.59 20.77
N GLY A 19 2.59 -19.20 21.09
CA GLY A 19 2.15 -20.43 20.41
C GLY A 19 1.72 -20.15 18.97
N PHE A 20 2.03 -21.09 18.05
CA PHE A 20 1.67 -20.93 16.64
C PHE A 20 0.16 -20.70 16.42
N TRP A 21 -0.71 -21.45 17.07
CA TRP A 21 -2.16 -21.31 16.93
C TRP A 21 -2.71 -20.02 17.53
N GLU A 22 -2.06 -19.52 18.58
CA GLU A 22 -2.38 -18.20 19.14
C GLU A 22 -2.06 -17.09 18.13
N ALA A 23 -0.87 -17.15 17.51
CA ALA A 23 -0.47 -16.23 16.47
C ALA A 23 -1.35 -16.35 15.22
N PHE A 24 -1.69 -17.56 14.79
CA PHE A 24 -2.57 -17.81 13.66
C PHE A 24 -3.92 -17.10 13.81
N TRP A 25 -4.62 -17.32 14.92
CA TRP A 25 -5.91 -16.67 15.15
C TRP A 25 -5.81 -15.15 15.34
N PHE A 26 -4.68 -14.69 15.83
CA PHE A 26 -4.40 -13.25 15.86
C PHE A 26 -4.29 -12.68 14.45
N TRP A 27 -3.53 -13.32 13.55
CA TRP A 27 -3.37 -12.85 12.16
C TRP A 27 -4.69 -12.89 11.40
N VAL A 28 -5.50 -13.93 11.61
CA VAL A 28 -6.87 -13.98 11.07
C VAL A 28 -7.67 -12.77 11.54
N LYS A 29 -7.73 -12.54 12.85
CA LYS A 29 -8.44 -11.38 13.42
C LYS A 29 -7.93 -10.06 12.86
N LEU A 30 -6.61 -9.89 12.78
CA LEU A 30 -5.98 -8.68 12.29
C LEU A 30 -6.44 -8.37 10.85
N GLY A 31 -6.54 -9.38 9.99
CA GLY A 31 -7.01 -9.22 8.62
C GLY A 31 -8.39 -8.58 8.51
N PHE A 32 -9.30 -8.87 9.44
CA PHE A 32 -10.66 -8.30 9.46
C PHE A 32 -10.76 -6.92 10.11
N ILE A 33 -9.85 -6.56 11.03
CA ILE A 33 -9.90 -5.27 11.73
C ILE A 33 -8.93 -4.22 11.19
N ASN A 34 -8.22 -4.54 10.12
CA ASN A 34 -7.11 -3.79 9.58
C ASN A 34 -7.58 -2.72 8.58
N PHE A 35 -8.23 -1.68 9.10
CA PHE A 35 -8.74 -0.54 8.34
C PHE A 35 -7.87 0.70 8.49
N GLY A 36 -8.12 1.71 7.64
CA GLY A 36 -7.59 3.07 7.80
C GLY A 36 -6.27 3.34 7.10
N GLY A 37 -5.99 2.59 6.03
CA GLY A 37 -4.78 2.76 5.22
C GLY A 37 -3.48 2.42 5.99
N PRO A 38 -2.29 2.66 5.39
CA PRO A 38 -1.02 2.21 5.98
C PRO A 38 -0.78 2.73 7.41
N ALA A 39 -1.09 3.99 7.68
CA ALA A 39 -0.87 4.58 9.02
C ALA A 39 -1.78 3.98 10.10
N GLY A 40 -3.07 3.76 9.77
CA GLY A 40 -4.03 3.12 10.67
C GLY A 40 -3.66 1.68 10.94
N GLN A 41 -3.26 0.94 9.93
CA GLN A 41 -2.83 -0.45 10.01
C GLN A 41 -1.58 -0.62 10.87
N ILE A 42 -0.58 0.23 10.69
CA ILE A 42 0.63 0.27 11.51
C ILE A 42 0.28 0.56 12.97
N ALA A 43 -0.61 1.53 13.23
CA ALA A 43 -1.05 1.86 14.58
C ALA A 43 -1.83 0.72 15.25
N ILE A 44 -2.69 0.00 14.51
CA ILE A 44 -3.41 -1.18 15.01
C ILE A 44 -2.42 -2.29 15.38
N MET A 45 -1.46 -2.59 14.50
CA MET A 45 -0.43 -3.60 14.77
C MET A 45 0.44 -3.21 15.98
N HIS A 46 0.86 -1.96 16.08
CA HIS A 46 1.62 -1.47 17.23
C HIS A 46 0.85 -1.72 18.53
N ARG A 47 -0.39 -1.23 18.62
CA ARG A 47 -1.23 -1.42 19.79
C ARG A 47 -1.45 -2.88 20.15
N GLU A 48 -1.70 -3.74 19.17
CA GLU A 48 -2.00 -5.15 19.43
C GLU A 48 -0.74 -5.98 19.76
N LEU A 49 0.39 -5.73 19.09
CA LEU A 49 1.60 -6.54 19.22
C LEU A 49 2.55 -6.03 20.31
N VAL A 50 2.64 -4.70 20.49
CA VAL A 50 3.54 -4.08 21.46
C VAL A 50 2.83 -3.80 22.78
N GLU A 51 1.71 -3.04 22.75
CA GLU A 51 1.07 -2.54 23.97
C GLU A 51 0.23 -3.61 24.68
N LYS A 52 -0.54 -4.44 23.91
CA LYS A 52 -1.47 -5.39 24.52
C LYS A 52 -0.88 -6.78 24.73
N ARG A 53 -0.14 -7.30 23.76
CA ARG A 53 0.33 -8.69 23.77
C ARG A 53 1.79 -8.81 24.19
N HIS A 54 2.56 -7.72 24.06
CA HIS A 54 3.99 -7.69 24.36
C HIS A 54 4.78 -8.76 23.59
N TRP A 55 4.33 -9.12 22.36
CA TRP A 55 5.04 -10.07 21.51
C TRP A 55 6.31 -9.49 20.90
N VAL A 56 6.32 -8.18 20.71
CA VAL A 56 7.41 -7.42 20.11
C VAL A 56 7.69 -6.20 20.98
N SER A 57 8.96 -5.91 21.26
CA SER A 57 9.32 -4.68 21.96
C SER A 57 9.14 -3.45 21.06
N GLU A 58 8.95 -2.27 21.66
CA GLU A 58 8.84 -0.98 20.96
C GLU A 58 10.00 -0.77 19.97
N GLY A 59 11.23 -0.96 20.44
CA GLY A 59 12.43 -0.78 19.61
C GLY A 59 12.50 -1.75 18.43
N GLN A 60 12.06 -3.01 18.61
CA GLN A 60 12.00 -3.98 17.51
C GLN A 60 10.92 -3.63 16.50
N TYR A 61 9.75 -3.20 16.97
CA TYR A 61 8.65 -2.79 16.10
C TYR A 61 9.07 -1.61 15.21
N LEU A 62 9.67 -0.59 15.80
CA LEU A 62 10.14 0.59 15.06
C LEU A 62 11.27 0.24 14.07
N ARG A 63 12.22 -0.63 14.45
CA ARG A 63 13.26 -1.13 13.53
C ARG A 63 12.65 -1.89 12.36
N THR A 64 11.67 -2.76 12.63
CA THR A 64 10.94 -3.51 11.59
C THR A 64 10.20 -2.57 10.64
N LEU A 65 9.50 -1.60 11.18
CA LEU A 65 8.78 -0.59 10.40
C LEU A 65 9.74 0.19 9.49
N ASN A 66 10.83 0.71 10.05
CA ASN A 66 11.85 1.43 9.29
C ASN A 66 12.47 0.57 8.18
N PHE A 67 12.70 -0.72 8.44
CA PHE A 67 13.19 -1.64 7.44
C PHE A 67 12.16 -1.86 6.32
N CYS A 68 10.89 -2.13 6.64
CA CYS A 68 9.85 -2.32 5.64
C CYS A 68 9.62 -1.06 4.78
N MET A 69 9.77 0.13 5.36
CA MET A 69 9.71 1.38 4.60
C MET A 69 10.84 1.55 3.56
N LEU A 70 11.94 0.77 3.65
CA LEU A 70 13.01 0.75 2.67
C LEU A 70 12.70 -0.16 1.47
N LEU A 71 11.71 -1.04 1.60
CA LEU A 71 11.38 -2.05 0.60
C LEU A 71 10.26 -1.55 -0.32
N PRO A 72 10.24 -1.98 -1.58
CA PRO A 72 9.08 -1.72 -2.43
C PRO A 72 7.90 -2.59 -1.97
N GLY A 73 6.69 -2.01 -1.96
CA GLY A 73 5.45 -2.71 -1.61
C GLY A 73 4.68 -2.07 -0.43
N PRO A 74 3.58 -2.71 0.01
CA PRO A 74 2.75 -2.24 1.12
C PRO A 74 3.42 -2.49 2.48
N GLU A 75 3.93 -1.43 3.11
CA GLU A 75 4.74 -1.49 4.34
C GLU A 75 4.04 -2.25 5.46
N ALA A 76 2.74 -2.01 5.66
CA ALA A 76 1.98 -2.64 6.75
C ALA A 76 1.89 -4.17 6.59
N GLN A 77 1.66 -4.67 5.36
CA GLN A 77 1.67 -6.11 5.07
C GLN A 77 3.08 -6.70 5.26
N GLN A 78 4.11 -5.96 4.87
CA GLN A 78 5.49 -6.38 5.05
C GLN A 78 5.88 -6.44 6.53
N VAL A 79 5.43 -5.49 7.36
CA VAL A 79 5.61 -5.54 8.83
C VAL A 79 4.95 -6.78 9.41
N ALA A 80 3.70 -7.09 9.03
CA ALA A 80 3.01 -8.30 9.46
C ALA A 80 3.78 -9.56 9.05
N THR A 81 4.21 -9.64 7.78
CA THR A 81 5.00 -10.76 7.25
C THR A 81 6.31 -10.94 8.00
N TYR A 82 7.05 -9.85 8.25
CA TYR A 82 8.32 -9.89 8.98
C TYR A 82 8.14 -10.34 10.42
N ILE A 83 7.16 -9.81 11.14
CA ILE A 83 6.90 -10.18 12.54
C ILE A 83 6.44 -11.65 12.60
N GLY A 84 5.54 -12.08 11.71
CA GLY A 84 5.14 -13.48 11.60
C GLY A 84 6.34 -14.41 11.34
N TRP A 85 7.25 -13.99 10.46
CA TRP A 85 8.50 -14.73 10.18
C TRP A 85 9.43 -14.78 11.39
N ARG A 86 9.55 -13.72 12.16
CA ARG A 86 10.34 -13.69 13.40
C ARG A 86 9.78 -14.63 14.46
N LEU A 87 8.44 -14.72 14.59
CA LEU A 87 7.78 -15.55 15.59
C LEU A 87 7.80 -17.04 15.23
N HIS A 88 7.53 -17.40 13.98
CA HIS A 88 7.31 -18.81 13.57
C HIS A 88 7.97 -19.17 12.23
N GLY A 89 9.08 -18.53 11.87
CA GLY A 89 9.80 -18.81 10.63
C GLY A 89 8.99 -18.51 9.36
N THR A 90 9.35 -19.16 8.26
CA THR A 90 8.74 -18.91 6.95
C THR A 90 7.22 -19.11 6.95
N LEU A 91 6.73 -20.16 7.63
CA LEU A 91 5.30 -20.43 7.71
C LEU A 91 4.54 -19.31 8.44
N GLY A 92 5.10 -18.82 9.56
CA GLY A 92 4.52 -17.68 10.29
C GLY A 92 4.46 -16.42 9.45
N GLY A 93 5.50 -16.15 8.65
CA GLY A 93 5.51 -15.01 7.72
C GLY A 93 4.45 -15.15 6.61
N ILE A 94 4.32 -16.34 6.02
CA ILE A 94 3.29 -16.62 5.00
C ILE A 94 1.89 -16.41 5.60
N VAL A 95 1.62 -17.00 6.76
CA VAL A 95 0.33 -16.89 7.43
C VAL A 95 0.00 -15.43 7.75
N ALA A 96 0.92 -14.71 8.38
CA ALA A 96 0.70 -13.31 8.74
C ALA A 96 0.44 -12.41 7.52
N GLY A 97 1.28 -12.50 6.50
CA GLY A 97 1.15 -11.70 5.29
C GLY A 97 -0.07 -12.07 4.45
N ALA A 98 -0.42 -13.36 4.37
CA ALA A 98 -1.59 -13.83 3.62
C ALA A 98 -2.90 -13.40 4.30
N PHE A 99 -3.07 -13.61 5.60
CA PHE A 99 -4.29 -13.18 6.30
C PHE A 99 -4.44 -11.67 6.40
N PHE A 100 -3.36 -10.91 6.24
CA PHE A 100 -3.43 -9.47 6.11
C PHE A 100 -4.16 -9.02 4.83
N VAL A 101 -4.22 -9.87 3.81
CA VAL A 101 -4.76 -9.60 2.47
C VAL A 101 -6.05 -10.38 2.19
N ILE A 102 -6.17 -11.62 2.65
CA ILE A 102 -7.26 -12.54 2.31
C ILE A 102 -8.66 -11.94 2.54
N PRO A 103 -9.00 -11.31 3.68
CA PRO A 103 -10.33 -10.72 3.87
C PRO A 103 -10.66 -9.67 2.81
N SER A 104 -9.68 -8.86 2.43
CA SER A 104 -9.83 -7.84 1.39
C SER A 104 -10.10 -8.46 0.02
N ILE A 105 -9.47 -9.60 -0.30
CA ILE A 105 -9.69 -10.30 -1.58
C ILE A 105 -11.18 -10.57 -1.79
N PHE A 106 -11.84 -11.15 -0.80
CA PHE A 106 -13.25 -11.51 -0.91
C PHE A 106 -14.18 -10.29 -0.92
N VAL A 107 -13.93 -9.33 -0.03
CA VAL A 107 -14.77 -8.13 0.07
C VAL A 107 -14.66 -7.30 -1.21
N LEU A 108 -13.44 -7.04 -1.67
CA LEU A 108 -13.23 -6.21 -2.85
C LEU A 108 -13.66 -6.93 -4.14
N TRP A 109 -13.48 -8.26 -4.22
CA TRP A 109 -14.02 -9.05 -5.33
C TRP A 109 -15.55 -8.92 -5.43
N PHE A 110 -16.25 -9.05 -4.29
CA PHE A 110 -17.70 -8.89 -4.25
C PHE A 110 -18.14 -7.47 -4.65
N LEU A 111 -17.47 -6.45 -4.14
CA LEU A 111 -17.74 -5.05 -4.49
C LEU A 111 -17.43 -4.77 -5.96
N SER A 112 -16.38 -5.35 -6.52
CA SER A 112 -16.04 -5.26 -7.95
C SER A 112 -17.13 -5.90 -8.81
N TYR A 113 -17.62 -7.07 -8.40
CA TYR A 113 -18.73 -7.74 -9.08
C TYR A 113 -20.01 -6.90 -9.05
N LEU A 114 -20.38 -6.35 -7.88
CA LEU A 114 -21.55 -5.47 -7.79
C LEU A 114 -21.42 -4.24 -8.71
N ALA A 115 -20.25 -3.62 -8.71
CA ALA A 115 -19.99 -2.44 -9.54
C ALA A 115 -20.01 -2.76 -11.05
N ALA A 116 -19.54 -3.95 -11.46
CA ALA A 116 -19.48 -4.32 -12.87
C ALA A 116 -20.80 -4.87 -13.39
N ALA A 117 -21.47 -5.77 -12.63
CA ALA A 117 -22.63 -6.51 -13.08
C ALA A 117 -23.95 -5.75 -12.89
N HIS A 118 -23.99 -4.75 -12.02
CA HIS A 118 -25.23 -4.03 -11.65
C HIS A 118 -25.08 -2.51 -11.77
N SER A 119 -24.23 -2.05 -12.68
CA SER A 119 -23.99 -0.63 -12.94
C SER A 119 -25.21 0.10 -13.51
N ASP A 120 -26.21 -0.62 -14.02
CA ASP A 120 -27.50 -0.13 -14.52
C ASP A 120 -28.54 0.10 -13.40
N VAL A 121 -28.32 -0.44 -12.20
CA VAL A 121 -29.22 -0.26 -11.06
C VAL A 121 -29.02 1.12 -10.43
N PRO A 122 -30.03 2.03 -10.41
CA PRO A 122 -29.87 3.42 -9.97
C PRO A 122 -29.29 3.55 -8.56
N ALA A 123 -29.65 2.65 -7.64
CA ALA A 123 -29.11 2.64 -6.28
C ALA A 123 -27.61 2.36 -6.26
N ILE A 124 -27.11 1.40 -7.07
CA ILE A 124 -25.70 1.04 -7.15
C ILE A 124 -24.92 2.16 -7.84
N THR A 125 -25.46 2.70 -8.95
CA THR A 125 -24.85 3.85 -9.63
C THR A 125 -24.73 5.03 -8.69
N GLY A 126 -25.77 5.32 -7.91
CA GLY A 126 -25.75 6.39 -6.91
C GLY A 126 -24.76 6.16 -5.78
N LEU A 127 -24.63 4.91 -5.27
CA LEU A 127 -23.60 4.54 -4.29
C LEU A 127 -22.19 4.83 -4.85
N LEU A 128 -21.91 4.36 -6.06
CA LEU A 128 -20.61 4.53 -6.71
C LEU A 128 -20.32 6.00 -7.05
N TYR A 129 -21.33 6.76 -7.46
CA TYR A 129 -21.22 8.19 -7.71
C TYR A 129 -20.85 8.96 -6.44
N GLY A 130 -21.51 8.68 -5.31
CA GLY A 130 -21.23 9.35 -4.05
C GLY A 130 -19.87 9.02 -3.43
N VAL A 131 -19.26 7.88 -3.80
CA VAL A 131 -17.87 7.52 -3.41
C VAL A 131 -16.85 8.46 -4.04
N GLN A 132 -17.03 8.86 -5.30
CA GLN A 132 -16.02 9.58 -6.08
C GLN A 132 -15.59 10.92 -5.45
N PRO A 133 -16.47 11.83 -5.02
CA PRO A 133 -16.06 13.09 -4.39
C PRO A 133 -15.36 12.89 -3.04
N VAL A 134 -15.71 11.85 -2.28
CA VAL A 134 -15.01 11.49 -1.04
C VAL A 134 -13.57 11.08 -1.33
N VAL A 135 -13.34 10.35 -2.42
CA VAL A 135 -12.00 9.93 -2.85
C VAL A 135 -11.13 11.14 -3.18
N ILE A 136 -11.67 12.19 -3.84
CA ILE A 136 -10.91 13.42 -4.07
C ILE A 136 -10.43 14.00 -2.72
N ALA A 137 -11.32 14.09 -1.75
CA ALA A 137 -10.99 14.61 -0.43
C ALA A 137 -9.90 13.78 0.27
N ILE A 138 -9.97 12.46 0.16
CA ILE A 138 -8.98 11.52 0.71
C ILE A 138 -7.61 11.71 0.05
N VAL A 139 -7.55 11.80 -1.28
CA VAL A 139 -6.27 11.95 -2.00
C VAL A 139 -5.65 13.31 -1.73
N VAL A 140 -6.44 14.39 -1.68
CA VAL A 140 -5.96 15.73 -1.30
C VAL A 140 -5.45 15.72 0.15
N GLU A 141 -6.16 15.08 1.07
CA GLU A 141 -5.71 14.91 2.46
C GLU A 141 -4.38 14.14 2.51
N ALA A 142 -4.24 13.09 1.73
CA ALA A 142 -2.99 12.31 1.64
C ALA A 142 -1.82 13.16 1.13
N VAL A 143 -2.02 14.01 0.11
CA VAL A 143 -0.98 14.97 -0.36
C VAL A 143 -0.53 15.88 0.78
N LEU A 144 -1.48 16.47 1.50
CA LEU A 144 -1.17 17.39 2.60
C LEU A 144 -0.49 16.68 3.77
N ARG A 145 -0.98 15.52 4.17
CA ARG A 145 -0.43 14.73 5.28
C ARG A 145 0.99 14.26 5.00
N ILE A 146 1.21 13.66 3.82
CA ILE A 146 2.53 13.16 3.42
C ILE A 146 3.46 14.35 3.15
N GLY A 147 2.97 15.41 2.48
CA GLY A 147 3.74 16.61 2.20
C GLY A 147 4.25 17.30 3.46
N ARG A 148 3.40 17.51 4.48
CA ARG A 148 3.79 18.13 5.77
C ARG A 148 4.87 17.32 6.49
N ARG A 149 4.86 15.99 6.33
CA ARG A 149 5.85 15.11 6.97
C ARG A 149 7.16 15.06 6.20
N THR A 150 7.10 15.12 4.87
CA THR A 150 8.24 14.85 3.98
C THR A 150 8.93 16.14 3.52
N LEU A 151 8.17 17.18 3.17
CA LEU A 151 8.68 18.39 2.52
C LEU A 151 9.17 19.43 3.56
N ASN A 152 10.13 19.06 4.38
CA ASN A 152 10.67 19.90 5.46
C ASN A 152 11.87 20.75 5.03
N HIS A 153 12.30 20.70 3.76
CA HIS A 153 13.39 21.47 3.17
C HIS A 153 13.05 21.90 1.75
N ALA A 154 13.49 23.09 1.32
CA ALA A 154 13.18 23.64 0.00
C ALA A 154 13.56 22.70 -1.17
N ILE A 155 14.69 21.98 -1.04
CA ILE A 155 15.11 20.98 -2.03
C ILE A 155 14.06 19.86 -2.17
N LEU A 156 13.49 19.37 -1.08
CA LEU A 156 12.48 18.31 -1.11
C LEU A 156 11.17 18.83 -1.71
N VAL A 157 10.83 20.11 -1.50
CA VAL A 157 9.72 20.77 -2.21
C VAL A 157 10.00 20.81 -3.71
N ALA A 158 11.23 21.13 -4.12
CA ALA A 158 11.61 21.12 -5.53
C ALA A 158 11.44 19.71 -6.16
N PHE A 159 11.79 18.62 -5.43
CA PHE A 159 11.53 17.25 -5.91
C PHE A 159 10.04 17.02 -6.19
N ALA A 160 9.16 17.44 -5.27
CA ALA A 160 7.72 17.27 -5.44
C ALA A 160 7.19 18.08 -6.63
N VAL A 161 7.60 19.34 -6.74
CA VAL A 161 7.17 20.22 -7.86
C VAL A 161 7.68 19.69 -9.20
N LEU A 162 8.96 19.29 -9.28
CA LEU A 162 9.53 18.76 -10.53
C LEU A 162 8.88 17.43 -10.93
N ALA A 163 8.58 16.54 -9.97
CA ALA A 163 7.86 15.31 -10.23
C ALA A 163 6.44 15.58 -10.76
N PHE A 164 5.72 16.53 -10.15
CA PHE A 164 4.39 16.93 -10.63
C PHE A 164 4.46 17.50 -12.06
N VAL A 165 5.38 18.42 -12.32
CA VAL A 165 5.57 19.02 -13.66
C VAL A 165 5.94 17.97 -14.69
N ALA A 166 6.85 17.05 -14.36
CA ALA A 166 7.28 15.96 -15.24
C ALA A 166 6.11 15.05 -15.64
N LEU A 167 5.24 14.69 -14.68
CA LEU A 167 4.09 13.83 -14.95
C LEU A 167 2.97 14.57 -15.67
N TYR A 168 2.57 15.74 -15.16
CA TYR A 168 1.37 16.44 -15.63
C TYR A 168 1.56 17.15 -16.97
N PHE A 169 2.69 17.86 -17.15
CA PHE A 169 2.94 18.66 -18.35
C PHE A 169 3.81 17.96 -19.38
N LEU A 170 4.74 17.08 -18.96
CA LEU A 170 5.69 16.44 -19.85
C LEU A 170 5.38 14.96 -20.12
N SER A 171 4.37 14.41 -19.47
CA SER A 171 3.96 13.00 -19.61
C SER A 171 5.11 12.00 -19.45
N VAL A 172 6.08 12.32 -18.57
CA VAL A 172 7.22 11.44 -18.28
C VAL A 172 6.72 10.20 -17.56
N PRO A 173 7.08 8.98 -17.99
CA PRO A 173 6.64 7.75 -17.31
C PRO A 173 7.06 7.72 -15.85
N PHE A 174 6.13 7.34 -14.95
CA PHE A 174 6.36 7.27 -13.49
C PHE A 174 7.67 6.59 -13.07
N PRO A 175 8.04 5.40 -13.63
CA PRO A 175 9.29 4.75 -13.24
C PRO A 175 10.53 5.62 -13.48
N LEU A 176 10.54 6.43 -14.53
CA LEU A 176 11.65 7.35 -14.82
C LEU A 176 11.72 8.49 -13.80
N VAL A 177 10.57 9.01 -13.35
CA VAL A 177 10.51 10.02 -12.29
C VAL A 177 11.08 9.46 -10.98
N VAL A 178 10.73 8.21 -10.62
CA VAL A 178 11.27 7.53 -9.44
C VAL A 178 12.78 7.35 -9.53
N VAL A 179 13.28 6.86 -10.67
CA VAL A 179 14.73 6.67 -10.89
C VAL A 179 15.46 8.02 -10.84
N ALA A 180 14.94 9.04 -11.50
CA ALA A 180 15.52 10.38 -11.48
C ALA A 180 15.58 10.96 -10.04
N ALA A 181 14.50 10.81 -9.29
CA ALA A 181 14.45 11.22 -7.88
C ALA A 181 15.43 10.43 -7.00
N ALA A 182 15.57 9.13 -7.23
CA ALA A 182 16.54 8.28 -6.53
C ALA A 182 17.99 8.73 -6.78
N VAL A 183 18.35 8.95 -8.05
CA VAL A 183 19.69 9.42 -8.45
C VAL A 183 19.94 10.83 -7.92
N ALA A 184 19.00 11.75 -8.09
CA ALA A 184 19.12 13.12 -7.58
C ALA A 184 19.26 13.16 -6.04
N GLY A 185 18.47 12.33 -5.31
CA GLY A 185 18.58 12.18 -3.87
C GLY A 185 19.96 11.72 -3.42
N LEU A 186 20.52 10.70 -4.12
CA LEU A 186 21.87 10.21 -3.83
C LEU A 186 22.96 11.27 -4.09
N LEU A 187 22.85 12.02 -5.19
CA LEU A 187 23.83 13.03 -5.55
C LEU A 187 23.76 14.26 -4.61
N LEU A 188 22.55 14.79 -4.39
CA LEU A 188 22.33 15.98 -3.56
C LEU A 188 22.59 15.73 -2.07
N SER A 189 22.48 14.50 -1.60
CA SER A 189 22.83 14.14 -0.23
C SER A 189 24.31 14.40 0.13
N ARG A 190 25.18 14.52 -0.87
CA ARG A 190 26.62 14.84 -0.69
C ARG A 190 26.86 16.35 -0.55
N THR A 191 26.05 17.17 -1.23
CA THR A 191 26.19 18.63 -1.28
C THR A 191 25.33 19.34 -0.23
N VAL A 192 24.14 18.79 0.08
CA VAL A 192 23.20 19.35 1.05
C VAL A 192 22.73 18.23 2.01
N PRO A 193 23.63 17.72 2.87
CA PRO A 193 23.33 16.60 3.75
C PRO A 193 22.18 16.90 4.73
N ASP A 194 21.96 18.16 5.11
CA ASP A 194 20.92 18.54 6.07
C ASP A 194 19.49 18.32 5.55
N ALA A 195 19.27 18.38 4.25
CA ALA A 195 17.98 18.07 3.63
C ALA A 195 17.64 16.57 3.70
N PHE A 196 18.66 15.71 3.82
CA PHE A 196 18.53 14.25 3.83
C PHE A 196 18.78 13.62 5.20
N ARG A 197 18.93 14.45 6.26
CA ARG A 197 18.97 14.00 7.65
C ARG A 197 17.57 13.75 8.14
N ASP A 198 17.37 12.56 8.71
CA ASP A 198 16.11 12.22 9.39
C ASP A 198 16.00 13.04 10.70
N ARG A 199 15.02 13.93 10.78
CA ARG A 199 14.70 14.72 11.98
C ARG A 199 13.70 14.05 12.92
N GLY A 200 13.27 12.85 12.60
CA GLY A 200 12.22 12.23 13.38
C GLY A 200 12.36 10.73 13.53
N HIS A 201 12.56 10.29 14.67
CA HIS A 201 12.56 9.03 15.38
C HIS A 201 13.97 8.66 15.86
N GLY A 202 14.49 9.47 16.79
CA GLY A 202 15.48 8.98 17.73
C GLY A 202 14.87 7.80 18.46
N GLY A 203 15.16 6.59 18.00
CA GLY A 203 14.86 5.40 18.74
C GLY A 203 15.59 5.51 20.07
N ALA A 204 14.85 5.50 21.17
CA ALA A 204 15.43 5.26 22.48
C ALA A 204 16.26 3.97 22.36
N GLU A 205 17.52 4.05 22.75
CA GLU A 205 18.37 2.92 23.05
C GLU A 205 17.76 2.18 24.26
N GLY A 206 16.73 1.40 24.01
CA GLY A 206 16.18 0.45 24.95
C GLY A 206 16.72 -0.92 24.59
N GLU A 207 17.53 -1.49 25.46
CA GLU A 207 18.00 -2.87 25.37
C GLU A 207 16.82 -3.80 25.08
N ALA A 208 16.84 -4.41 23.90
CA ALA A 208 15.78 -5.33 23.48
C ALA A 208 16.07 -6.74 23.97
N ALA A 209 15.18 -7.27 24.79
CA ALA A 209 15.29 -8.60 25.39
C ALA A 209 15.25 -9.79 24.40
N ILE A 210 15.16 -9.56 23.08
CA ILE A 210 15.12 -10.64 22.06
C ILE A 210 16.34 -10.60 21.12
N ASP A 211 17.43 -9.98 21.53
CA ASP A 211 18.60 -9.82 20.66
C ASP A 211 19.53 -11.05 20.60
N GLN A 212 19.22 -12.15 21.27
CA GLN A 212 20.13 -13.30 21.37
C GLN A 212 19.87 -14.46 20.39
N THR A 213 18.93 -14.34 19.47
CA THR A 213 18.74 -15.35 18.41
C THR A 213 19.04 -14.85 17.00
N SER A 214 19.74 -13.73 16.84
CA SER A 214 20.36 -13.43 15.57
C SER A 214 21.51 -14.40 15.36
N SER A 215 21.30 -15.40 14.52
CA SER A 215 22.38 -16.26 14.05
C SER A 215 23.48 -15.35 13.48
N ASN A 216 24.64 -15.34 14.11
CA ASN A 216 25.85 -14.58 13.74
C ASN A 216 26.44 -14.99 12.37
N GLY A 217 25.66 -15.54 11.47
CA GLY A 217 26.09 -15.96 10.14
C GLY A 217 25.44 -15.10 9.05
N ARG A 218 26.25 -14.47 8.20
CA ARG A 218 25.74 -13.92 6.92
C ARG A 218 25.00 -15.04 6.19
N PRO A 219 23.75 -14.80 5.71
CA PRO A 219 23.00 -15.82 5.00
C PRO A 219 23.80 -16.31 3.80
N SER A 220 23.83 -17.63 3.58
CA SER A 220 24.60 -18.19 2.50
C SER A 220 24.06 -17.75 1.14
N MET A 221 24.92 -17.49 0.18
CA MET A 221 24.54 -17.15 -1.19
C MET A 221 23.62 -18.22 -1.79
N LEU A 222 23.83 -19.50 -1.44
CA LEU A 222 22.99 -20.61 -1.89
C LEU A 222 21.55 -20.49 -1.36
N ARG A 223 21.33 -20.02 -0.12
CA ARG A 223 19.99 -19.74 0.42
C ARG A 223 19.28 -18.66 -0.39
N ASN A 224 19.97 -17.57 -0.69
CA ASN A 224 19.40 -16.49 -1.46
C ASN A 224 19.06 -16.92 -2.89
N LEU A 225 19.92 -17.69 -3.53
CA LEU A 225 19.68 -18.22 -4.87
C LEU A 225 18.49 -19.21 -4.88
N ARG A 226 18.37 -20.07 -3.87
CA ARG A 226 17.22 -20.97 -3.71
C ARG A 226 15.92 -20.18 -3.52
N LEU A 227 15.93 -19.15 -2.69
CA LEU A 227 14.77 -18.28 -2.50
C LEU A 227 14.37 -17.59 -3.81
N LEU A 228 15.30 -16.95 -4.49
CA LEU A 228 15.03 -16.30 -5.78
C LEU A 228 14.51 -17.31 -6.81
N GLY A 229 15.11 -18.48 -6.91
CA GLY A 229 14.64 -19.56 -7.78
C GLY A 229 13.22 -20.02 -7.43
N THR A 230 12.92 -20.19 -6.13
CA THR A 230 11.57 -20.56 -5.67
C THR A 230 10.55 -19.49 -6.06
N PHE A 231 10.82 -18.21 -5.79
CA PHE A 231 9.90 -17.13 -6.14
C PHE A 231 9.77 -16.94 -7.66
N PHE A 232 10.87 -17.15 -8.41
CA PHE A 232 10.79 -17.15 -9.87
C PHE A 232 9.89 -18.28 -10.40
N VAL A 233 10.01 -19.50 -9.87
CA VAL A 233 9.14 -20.62 -10.25
C VAL A 233 7.69 -20.35 -9.87
N LEU A 234 7.44 -19.86 -8.64
CA LEU A 234 6.09 -19.47 -8.21
C LEU A 234 5.48 -18.41 -9.11
N TRP A 235 6.26 -17.47 -9.60
CA TRP A 235 5.81 -16.46 -10.55
C TRP A 235 5.66 -17.03 -11.98
N ALA A 236 6.66 -17.76 -12.48
CA ALA A 236 6.72 -18.20 -13.87
C ALA A 236 5.69 -19.28 -14.20
N VAL A 237 5.35 -20.15 -13.23
CA VAL A 237 4.38 -21.24 -13.47
C VAL A 237 2.98 -20.70 -13.77
N PRO A 238 2.32 -19.87 -12.92
CA PRO A 238 0.99 -19.39 -13.24
C PRO A 238 1.00 -18.40 -14.42
N VAL A 239 1.96 -17.51 -14.52
CA VAL A 239 2.04 -16.55 -15.63
C VAL A 239 2.34 -17.27 -16.94
N GLY A 240 3.27 -18.23 -16.93
CA GLY A 240 3.57 -19.05 -18.10
C GLY A 240 2.41 -19.96 -18.53
N ALA A 241 1.65 -20.52 -17.56
CA ALA A 241 0.46 -21.29 -17.87
C ALA A 241 -0.61 -20.43 -18.57
N ILE A 242 -0.86 -19.21 -18.09
CA ILE A 242 -1.77 -18.27 -18.74
C ILE A 242 -1.25 -17.87 -20.12
N TYR A 243 0.04 -17.58 -20.24
CA TYR A 243 0.68 -17.24 -21.52
C TYR A 243 0.51 -18.36 -22.56
N LEU A 244 0.75 -19.63 -22.18
CA LEU A 244 0.58 -20.78 -23.07
C LEU A 244 -0.89 -21.04 -23.42
N TRP A 245 -1.81 -20.74 -22.51
CA TRP A 245 -3.24 -20.92 -22.70
C TRP A 245 -3.87 -19.82 -23.55
N ARG A 246 -3.48 -18.55 -23.34
CA ARG A 246 -4.16 -17.38 -23.90
C ARG A 246 -3.33 -16.59 -24.93
N GLY A 247 -2.00 -16.80 -24.93
CA GLY A 247 -1.08 -15.98 -25.72
C GLY A 247 -0.67 -14.69 -25.02
N GLY A 248 0.40 -14.05 -25.54
CA GLY A 248 1.04 -12.90 -24.89
C GLY A 248 0.22 -11.61 -24.91
N GLU A 249 -0.74 -11.49 -25.84
CA GLU A 249 -1.56 -10.27 -26.00
C GLU A 249 -2.79 -10.26 -25.07
N ASP A 250 -3.06 -11.36 -24.38
CA ASP A 250 -4.20 -11.49 -23.49
C ASP A 250 -4.10 -10.56 -22.27
N VAL A 251 -5.25 -10.03 -21.83
CA VAL A 251 -5.34 -9.10 -20.70
C VAL A 251 -4.74 -9.68 -19.42
N LEU A 252 -4.95 -10.97 -19.12
CA LEU A 252 -4.43 -11.61 -17.91
C LEU A 252 -2.90 -11.64 -17.90
N VAL A 253 -2.26 -11.84 -19.06
CA VAL A 253 -0.79 -11.82 -19.19
C VAL A 253 -0.28 -10.41 -19.02
N ARG A 254 -0.92 -9.42 -19.68
CA ARG A 254 -0.56 -8.00 -19.55
C ARG A 254 -0.70 -7.52 -18.11
N GLU A 255 -1.78 -7.90 -17.42
CA GLU A 255 -1.98 -7.62 -16.00
C GLU A 255 -0.87 -8.23 -15.13
N ALA A 256 -0.58 -9.53 -15.32
CA ALA A 256 0.47 -10.22 -14.56
C ALA A 256 1.83 -9.52 -14.69
N LEU A 257 2.22 -9.18 -15.93
CA LEU A 257 3.50 -8.51 -16.21
C LEU A 257 3.52 -7.09 -15.66
N PHE A 258 2.47 -6.31 -15.91
CA PHE A 258 2.37 -4.93 -15.47
C PHE A 258 2.39 -4.82 -13.94
N PHE A 259 1.55 -5.57 -13.21
CA PHE A 259 1.48 -5.49 -11.76
C PHE A 259 2.71 -6.08 -11.07
N THR A 260 3.36 -7.09 -11.66
CA THR A 260 4.69 -7.52 -11.20
C THR A 260 5.70 -6.35 -11.30
N GLY A 261 5.79 -5.69 -12.45
CA GLY A 261 6.67 -4.53 -12.63
C GLY A 261 6.33 -3.38 -11.68
N ALA A 262 5.04 -3.07 -11.50
CA ALA A 262 4.57 -2.04 -10.58
C ALA A 262 4.97 -2.35 -9.13
N ALA A 263 4.91 -3.62 -8.70
CA ALA A 263 5.32 -4.02 -7.35
C ALA A 263 6.81 -3.72 -7.06
N PHE A 264 7.69 -3.81 -8.06
CA PHE A 264 9.12 -3.48 -7.91
C PHE A 264 9.41 -1.97 -7.84
N VAL A 265 8.51 -1.13 -8.35
CA VAL A 265 8.68 0.34 -8.33
C VAL A 265 7.78 1.04 -7.31
N THR A 266 7.07 0.29 -6.47
CA THR A 266 6.19 0.79 -5.41
C THR A 266 7.00 1.26 -4.21
N PHE A 267 7.60 2.43 -4.27
CA PHE A 267 8.26 3.08 -3.15
C PHE A 267 7.44 4.29 -2.66
N GLY A 268 7.50 4.57 -1.35
CA GLY A 268 6.83 5.75 -0.76
C GLY A 268 5.33 5.60 -0.54
N GLY A 269 4.84 4.35 -0.47
CA GLY A 269 3.46 4.02 -0.15
C GLY A 269 2.55 3.76 -1.34
N ALA A 270 1.37 3.21 -1.07
CA ALA A 270 0.43 2.75 -2.10
C ALA A 270 -0.06 3.87 -3.04
N TYR A 271 -0.26 5.10 -2.53
CA TYR A 271 -0.73 6.21 -3.37
C TYR A 271 0.21 6.57 -4.53
N ALA A 272 1.52 6.38 -4.35
CA ALA A 272 2.49 6.66 -5.40
C ALA A 272 2.29 5.76 -6.62
N VAL A 273 2.19 4.45 -6.38
CA VAL A 273 1.99 3.49 -7.48
C VAL A 273 0.59 3.61 -8.08
N LEU A 274 -0.41 4.09 -7.31
CA LEU A 274 -1.76 4.27 -7.84
C LEU A 274 -1.84 5.33 -8.94
N SER A 275 -1.03 6.37 -8.90
CA SER A 275 -0.91 7.32 -10.01
C SER A 275 -0.44 6.61 -11.29
N TYR A 276 0.57 5.74 -11.17
CA TYR A 276 1.09 4.94 -12.27
C TYR A 276 0.08 3.91 -12.77
N VAL A 277 -0.57 3.20 -11.84
CA VAL A 277 -1.62 2.23 -12.20
C VAL A 277 -2.78 2.93 -12.90
N SER A 278 -3.23 4.09 -12.40
CA SER A 278 -4.31 4.87 -13.01
C SER A 278 -3.97 5.28 -14.45
N ASP A 279 -2.77 5.79 -14.67
CA ASP A 279 -2.34 6.23 -16.01
C ASP A 279 -2.26 5.06 -16.98
N VAL A 280 -1.61 3.97 -16.61
CA VAL A 280 -1.44 2.80 -17.48
C VAL A 280 -2.75 2.04 -17.70
N ALA A 281 -3.56 1.86 -16.66
CA ALA A 281 -4.80 1.09 -16.75
C ALA A 281 -5.90 1.86 -17.50
N VAL A 282 -5.99 3.19 -17.30
CA VAL A 282 -7.01 4.04 -17.94
C VAL A 282 -6.55 4.51 -19.31
N ASN A 283 -5.40 5.20 -19.37
CA ASN A 283 -4.94 5.85 -20.60
C ASN A 283 -4.13 4.92 -21.50
N GLY A 284 -3.36 3.99 -20.93
CA GLY A 284 -2.49 3.07 -21.67
C GLY A 284 -3.23 1.89 -22.27
N TYR A 285 -3.85 1.08 -21.42
CA TYR A 285 -4.53 -0.15 -21.84
C TYR A 285 -6.05 -0.01 -22.01
N GLY A 286 -6.68 1.03 -21.43
CA GLY A 286 -8.13 1.18 -21.45
C GLY A 286 -8.87 0.06 -20.72
N TRP A 287 -8.26 -0.52 -19.68
CA TRP A 287 -8.87 -1.62 -18.89
C TRP A 287 -10.14 -1.19 -18.16
N LEU A 288 -10.18 0.07 -17.72
CA LEU A 288 -11.33 0.66 -17.03
C LEU A 288 -11.38 2.17 -17.29
N THR A 289 -12.54 2.77 -17.03
CA THR A 289 -12.71 4.22 -17.15
C THR A 289 -12.06 4.96 -15.96
N ALA A 290 -11.85 6.28 -16.10
CA ALA A 290 -11.35 7.09 -15.00
C ALA A 290 -12.32 7.08 -13.79
N ASP A 291 -13.64 7.09 -14.03
CA ASP A 291 -14.66 7.01 -12.98
C ASP A 291 -14.59 5.67 -12.24
N GLN A 292 -14.47 4.56 -12.97
CA GLN A 292 -14.26 3.24 -12.37
C GLN A 292 -12.97 3.19 -11.54
N MET A 293 -11.89 3.84 -12.00
CA MET A 293 -10.65 3.91 -11.22
C MET A 293 -10.84 4.65 -9.89
N VAL A 294 -11.53 5.79 -9.89
CA VAL A 294 -11.85 6.54 -8.68
C VAL A 294 -12.74 5.73 -7.73
N GLN A 295 -13.77 5.07 -8.27
CA GLN A 295 -14.65 4.17 -7.51
C GLN A 295 -13.85 3.04 -6.86
N GLY A 296 -12.98 2.38 -7.61
CA GLY A 296 -12.11 1.31 -7.12
C GLY A 296 -11.22 1.74 -5.97
N LEU A 297 -10.65 2.95 -6.04
CA LEU A 297 -9.86 3.51 -4.94
C LEU A 297 -10.71 3.72 -3.70
N GLY A 298 -11.90 4.30 -3.84
CA GLY A 298 -12.81 4.50 -2.71
C GLY A 298 -13.25 3.19 -2.05
N LEU A 299 -13.60 2.20 -2.86
CA LEU A 299 -13.96 0.87 -2.37
C LEU A 299 -12.79 0.22 -1.62
N ALA A 300 -11.56 0.30 -2.15
CA ALA A 300 -10.37 -0.22 -1.48
C ALA A 300 -10.07 0.48 -0.15
N GLU A 301 -10.29 1.80 -0.05
CA GLU A 301 -10.12 2.58 1.18
C GLU A 301 -11.15 2.22 2.26
N SER A 302 -12.31 1.74 1.87
CA SER A 302 -13.38 1.33 2.78
C SER A 302 -13.33 -0.13 3.20
N THR A 303 -12.48 -0.93 2.58
CA THR A 303 -12.32 -2.36 2.89
C THR A 303 -11.19 -2.61 3.89
N PRO A 304 -11.24 -3.71 4.67
CA PRO A 304 -10.09 -4.11 5.47
C PRO A 304 -8.94 -4.55 4.54
N GLY A 305 -7.69 -4.29 4.91
CA GLY A 305 -6.52 -4.71 4.14
C GLY A 305 -5.73 -3.57 3.52
N PRO A 306 -4.64 -3.87 2.80
CA PRO A 306 -3.75 -2.85 2.26
C PRO A 306 -4.44 -2.04 1.15
N LEU A 307 -4.22 -0.72 1.13
CA LEU A 307 -4.78 0.16 0.10
C LEU A 307 -4.45 -0.29 -1.34
N ILE A 308 -3.27 -0.88 -1.54
CA ILE A 308 -2.83 -1.38 -2.85
C ILE A 308 -3.78 -2.47 -3.42
N MET A 309 -4.71 -3.00 -2.62
CA MET A 309 -5.74 -3.93 -3.09
C MET A 309 -6.63 -3.34 -4.19
N VAL A 310 -6.63 -2.03 -4.40
CA VAL A 310 -7.27 -1.44 -5.59
C VAL A 310 -6.75 -2.05 -6.89
N THR A 311 -5.52 -2.59 -6.91
CA THR A 311 -4.98 -3.32 -8.07
C THR A 311 -5.83 -4.54 -8.42
N GLN A 312 -6.40 -5.22 -7.43
CA GLN A 312 -7.35 -6.31 -7.64
C GLN A 312 -8.62 -5.84 -8.36
N TYR A 313 -9.15 -4.68 -7.96
CA TYR A 313 -10.30 -4.06 -8.64
C TYR A 313 -9.97 -3.74 -10.10
N VAL A 314 -8.78 -3.16 -10.34
CA VAL A 314 -8.32 -2.85 -11.70
C VAL A 314 -8.21 -4.14 -12.54
N GLY A 315 -7.61 -5.20 -12.01
CA GLY A 315 -7.52 -6.48 -12.72
C GLY A 315 -8.89 -7.14 -12.93
N PHE A 316 -9.81 -7.03 -11.96
CA PHE A 316 -11.17 -7.51 -12.16
C PHE A 316 -11.84 -6.80 -13.34
N PHE A 317 -11.79 -5.47 -13.41
CA PHE A 317 -12.41 -4.69 -14.47
C PHE A 317 -11.69 -4.87 -15.82
N GLY A 318 -10.37 -4.94 -15.82
CA GLY A 318 -9.59 -5.16 -17.03
C GLY A 318 -9.99 -6.47 -17.73
N ALA A 319 -10.08 -7.56 -16.97
CA ALA A 319 -10.51 -8.85 -17.49
C ALA A 319 -12.02 -8.92 -17.74
N TRP A 320 -12.86 -8.32 -16.89
CA TRP A 320 -14.31 -8.23 -17.09
C TRP A 320 -14.68 -7.53 -18.41
N ASN A 321 -14.01 -6.43 -18.72
CA ASN A 321 -14.25 -5.66 -19.93
C ASN A 321 -13.63 -6.29 -21.19
N ASN A 322 -12.72 -7.26 -21.03
CA ASN A 322 -12.00 -7.95 -22.10
C ASN A 322 -12.06 -9.48 -21.96
N PRO A 323 -13.26 -10.09 -21.80
CA PRO A 323 -13.39 -11.52 -21.47
C PRO A 323 -13.06 -12.45 -22.64
N GLY A 324 -12.97 -11.93 -23.86
CA GLY A 324 -12.86 -12.76 -25.07
C GLY A 324 -14.05 -13.72 -25.21
N PRO A 325 -13.83 -15.05 -25.36
CA PRO A 325 -14.91 -16.03 -25.49
C PRO A 325 -15.47 -16.54 -24.14
N PHE A 326 -15.01 -16.00 -23.01
CA PHE A 326 -15.36 -16.49 -21.68
C PHE A 326 -16.46 -15.66 -21.03
N ASP A 327 -17.07 -16.22 -19.99
CA ASP A 327 -17.97 -15.49 -19.11
C ASP A 327 -17.22 -14.35 -18.41
N PRO A 328 -17.77 -13.09 -18.41
CA PRO A 328 -17.10 -11.95 -17.82
C PRO A 328 -16.80 -12.10 -16.32
N LEU A 329 -17.70 -12.78 -15.55
CA LEU A 329 -17.48 -12.98 -14.11
C LEU A 329 -16.29 -13.91 -13.86
N LEU A 330 -16.22 -15.02 -14.63
CA LEU A 330 -15.08 -15.93 -14.54
C LEU A 330 -13.78 -15.20 -14.89
N TYR A 331 -13.79 -14.43 -15.99
CA TYR A 331 -12.58 -13.77 -16.48
C TYR A 331 -12.15 -12.64 -15.57
N GLY A 332 -13.10 -11.82 -15.09
CA GLY A 332 -12.84 -10.80 -14.06
C GLY A 332 -12.31 -11.39 -12.75
N THR A 333 -12.80 -12.57 -12.34
CA THR A 333 -12.27 -13.28 -11.17
C THR A 333 -10.83 -13.73 -11.39
N LEU A 334 -10.48 -14.23 -12.57
CA LEU A 334 -9.09 -14.58 -12.92
C LEU A 334 -8.19 -13.35 -12.97
N GLY A 335 -8.65 -12.22 -13.52
CA GLY A 335 -7.93 -10.94 -13.51
C GLY A 335 -7.67 -10.46 -12.10
N ALA A 336 -8.68 -10.48 -11.24
CA ALA A 336 -8.52 -10.14 -9.81
C ALA A 336 -7.49 -11.03 -9.11
N ALA A 337 -7.52 -12.34 -9.37
CA ALA A 337 -6.62 -13.31 -8.76
C ALA A 337 -5.17 -13.12 -9.22
N ILE A 338 -4.94 -13.02 -10.54
CA ILE A 338 -3.58 -12.89 -11.08
C ILE A 338 -2.96 -11.55 -10.70
N THR A 339 -3.73 -10.48 -10.68
CA THR A 339 -3.27 -9.14 -10.30
C THR A 339 -2.88 -9.09 -8.82
N THR A 340 -3.71 -9.65 -7.94
CA THR A 340 -3.39 -9.75 -6.52
C THR A 340 -2.14 -10.59 -6.31
N TYR A 341 -2.04 -11.74 -6.97
CA TYR A 341 -0.87 -12.60 -6.91
C TYR A 341 0.40 -11.88 -7.37
N ALA A 342 0.36 -11.25 -8.54
CA ALA A 342 1.49 -10.51 -9.12
C ALA A 342 1.95 -9.33 -8.24
N THR A 343 1.00 -8.68 -7.55
CA THR A 343 1.29 -7.55 -6.65
C THR A 343 1.95 -8.01 -5.34
N PHE A 344 1.47 -9.09 -4.72
CA PHE A 344 1.91 -9.48 -3.37
C PHE A 344 3.05 -10.50 -3.34
N LEU A 345 3.22 -11.33 -4.37
CA LEU A 345 4.33 -12.30 -4.42
C LEU A 345 5.71 -11.66 -4.25
N PRO A 346 6.04 -10.53 -4.93
CA PRO A 346 7.29 -9.81 -4.70
C PRO A 346 7.44 -9.30 -3.26
N CYS A 347 6.36 -8.91 -2.59
CA CYS A 347 6.41 -8.42 -1.21
C CYS A 347 6.90 -9.49 -0.23
N PHE A 348 6.42 -10.72 -0.37
CA PHE A 348 6.94 -11.87 0.38
C PHE A 348 8.40 -12.16 0.05
N MET A 349 8.75 -12.11 -1.24
CA MET A 349 10.14 -12.30 -1.69
C MET A 349 11.08 -11.30 -1.02
N PHE A 350 10.75 -10.00 -1.03
CA PHE A 350 11.58 -8.97 -0.40
C PHE A 350 11.78 -9.23 1.08
N ILE A 351 10.74 -9.58 1.83
CA ILE A 351 10.87 -9.88 3.25
C ILE A 351 11.75 -11.10 3.48
N PHE A 352 11.48 -12.25 2.85
CA PHE A 352 12.26 -13.46 3.11
C PHE A 352 13.70 -13.37 2.62
N LEU A 353 13.96 -12.60 1.56
CA LEU A 353 15.31 -12.38 1.04
C LEU A 353 16.10 -11.40 1.90
N LEU A 354 15.48 -10.25 2.27
CA LEU A 354 16.20 -9.11 2.83
C LEU A 354 16.11 -8.99 4.35
N ALA A 355 15.17 -9.69 5.01
CA ALA A 355 15.05 -9.69 6.48
C ALA A 355 16.35 -9.96 7.23
N PRO A 356 17.22 -10.91 6.81
CA PRO A 356 18.50 -11.13 7.47
C PRO A 356 19.53 -9.99 7.33
N TYR A 357 19.26 -9.02 6.44
CA TYR A 357 20.12 -7.87 6.17
C TYR A 357 19.57 -6.56 6.78
N ILE A 358 18.58 -6.65 7.66
CA ILE A 358 17.88 -5.49 8.23
C ILE A 358 18.86 -4.45 8.81
N GLU A 359 19.86 -4.88 9.58
CA GLU A 359 20.84 -3.98 10.22
C GLU A 359 21.74 -3.27 9.19
N LEU A 360 22.15 -4.00 8.14
CA LEU A 360 22.97 -3.44 7.07
C LEU A 360 22.20 -2.43 6.23
N LEU A 361 20.92 -2.70 5.96
CA LEU A 361 20.06 -1.84 5.15
C LEU A 361 19.60 -0.61 5.93
N ALA A 362 19.16 -0.77 7.17
CA ALA A 362 18.65 0.32 8.01
C ALA A 362 19.71 1.41 8.29
N ASN A 363 20.99 1.01 8.39
CA ASN A 363 22.11 1.91 8.65
C ASN A 363 22.76 2.51 7.40
N ASN A 364 22.28 2.16 6.20
CA ASN A 364 22.87 2.61 4.95
C ASN A 364 22.43 4.04 4.59
N ARG A 365 23.33 5.02 4.80
CA ARG A 365 23.08 6.44 4.51
C ARG A 365 22.73 6.72 3.04
N ARG A 366 23.32 5.97 2.09
CA ARG A 366 23.04 6.14 0.65
C ARG A 366 21.62 5.69 0.30
N LEU A 367 21.22 4.52 0.83
CA LEU A 367 19.86 4.02 0.63
C LEU A 367 18.81 4.97 1.22
N ARG A 368 19.09 5.49 2.42
CA ARG A 368 18.23 6.50 3.04
C ARG A 368 18.09 7.77 2.19
N ALA A 369 19.20 8.29 1.64
CA ALA A 369 19.17 9.46 0.77
C ALA A 369 18.34 9.24 -0.51
N ILE A 370 18.47 8.06 -1.14
CA ILE A 370 17.65 7.64 -2.27
C ILE A 370 16.17 7.70 -1.88
N LEU A 371 15.79 7.08 -0.77
CA LEU A 371 14.39 6.99 -0.34
C LEU A 371 13.80 8.34 0.05
N VAL A 372 14.56 9.21 0.70
CA VAL A 372 14.12 10.59 1.00
C VAL A 372 13.80 11.34 -0.30
N GLY A 373 14.68 11.24 -1.31
CA GLY A 373 14.45 11.85 -2.63
C GLY A 373 13.20 11.27 -3.32
N VAL A 374 13.07 9.94 -3.33
CA VAL A 374 11.88 9.27 -3.92
C VAL A 374 10.61 9.66 -3.17
N THR A 375 10.60 9.61 -1.83
CA THR A 375 9.41 9.96 -1.04
C THR A 375 9.00 11.43 -1.22
N ALA A 376 9.97 12.34 -1.39
CA ALA A 376 9.69 13.73 -1.71
C ALA A 376 9.04 13.88 -3.10
N ALA A 377 9.57 13.21 -4.12
CA ALA A 377 8.98 13.19 -5.46
C ALA A 377 7.56 12.59 -5.47
N VAL A 378 7.32 11.55 -4.66
CA VAL A 378 6.01 10.89 -4.50
C VAL A 378 4.92 11.86 -4.09
N VAL A 379 5.21 12.91 -3.31
CA VAL A 379 4.20 13.94 -2.99
C VAL A 379 3.68 14.62 -4.26
N GLY A 380 4.56 14.93 -5.21
CA GLY A 380 4.19 15.48 -6.53
C GLY A 380 3.40 14.48 -7.37
N VAL A 381 3.76 13.19 -7.28
CA VAL A 381 3.04 12.10 -7.96
C VAL A 381 1.60 11.98 -7.44
N ILE A 382 1.40 12.02 -6.12
CA ILE A 382 0.06 11.96 -5.51
C ILE A 382 -0.73 13.24 -5.85
N ALA A 383 -0.07 14.40 -5.91
CA ALA A 383 -0.71 15.64 -6.34
C ALA A 383 -1.21 15.54 -7.80
N ASN A 384 -0.44 14.90 -8.70
CA ASN A 384 -0.89 14.61 -10.06
C ASN A 384 -2.13 13.70 -10.07
N LEU A 385 -2.16 12.67 -9.25
CA LEU A 385 -3.34 11.79 -9.09
C LEU A 385 -4.56 12.58 -8.58
N ALA A 386 -4.37 13.48 -7.61
CA ALA A 386 -5.44 14.32 -7.09
C ALA A 386 -6.04 15.23 -8.18
N VAL A 387 -5.20 15.85 -8.99
CA VAL A 387 -5.64 16.69 -10.12
C VAL A 387 -6.35 15.84 -11.18
N PHE A 388 -5.82 14.66 -11.51
CA PHE A 388 -6.44 13.73 -12.46
C PHE A 388 -7.85 13.34 -12.01
N PHE A 389 -8.03 12.92 -10.75
CA PHE A 389 -9.36 12.56 -10.24
C PHE A 389 -10.28 13.77 -10.12
N ALA A 390 -9.79 14.90 -9.60
CA ALA A 390 -10.59 16.11 -9.50
C ALA A 390 -11.09 16.59 -10.87
N SER A 391 -10.25 16.55 -11.90
CA SER A 391 -10.63 16.95 -13.25
C SER A 391 -11.73 16.07 -13.85
N ARG A 392 -11.75 14.78 -13.52
CA ARG A 392 -12.74 13.82 -14.05
C ARG A 392 -14.06 13.89 -13.28
N VAL A 393 -14.00 13.92 -11.95
CA VAL A 393 -15.18 13.88 -11.09
C VAL A 393 -15.89 15.23 -11.00
N LEU A 394 -15.13 16.33 -10.93
CA LEU A 394 -15.73 17.68 -10.83
C LEU A 394 -16.14 18.26 -12.19
N PHE A 395 -15.55 17.77 -13.28
CA PHE A 395 -15.79 18.26 -14.63
C PHE A 395 -16.05 17.12 -15.63
N PRO A 396 -17.11 16.30 -15.43
CA PRO A 396 -17.37 15.12 -16.26
C PRO A 396 -17.58 15.47 -17.74
N ASN A 397 -18.05 16.68 -18.04
CA ASN A 397 -18.31 17.17 -19.41
C ASN A 397 -17.24 18.15 -19.92
N GLY A 398 -16.03 18.09 -19.36
CA GLY A 398 -14.93 18.99 -19.71
C GLY A 398 -14.77 20.18 -18.75
N VAL A 399 -13.54 20.70 -18.69
CA VAL A 399 -13.17 21.76 -17.72
C VAL A 399 -13.79 23.08 -18.14
N SER A 400 -15.00 23.35 -17.63
CA SER A 400 -15.71 24.61 -17.81
C SER A 400 -16.63 24.88 -16.59
N LEU A 401 -16.97 26.14 -16.34
CA LEU A 401 -17.90 26.48 -15.26
C LEU A 401 -19.29 25.84 -15.45
N ALA A 402 -19.72 25.69 -16.69
CA ALA A 402 -21.01 25.05 -17.02
C ALA A 402 -20.94 23.51 -16.86
N GLY A 403 -19.76 22.92 -16.93
CA GLY A 403 -19.55 21.48 -16.75
C GLY A 403 -19.24 21.06 -15.32
N LEU A 404 -19.24 22.01 -14.36
CA LEU A 404 -18.94 21.74 -12.96
C LEU A 404 -20.07 20.95 -12.28
N ASP A 405 -19.73 19.78 -11.75
CA ASP A 405 -20.62 19.00 -10.89
C ASP A 405 -20.64 19.61 -9.48
N VAL A 406 -21.70 20.39 -9.22
CA VAL A 406 -21.87 21.11 -7.94
C VAL A 406 -22.08 20.13 -6.77
N PHE A 407 -22.79 19.03 -6.99
CA PHE A 407 -22.97 18.01 -5.95
C PHE A 407 -21.62 17.40 -5.56
N ALA A 408 -20.83 16.96 -6.54
CA ALA A 408 -19.52 16.39 -6.30
C ALA A 408 -18.58 17.39 -5.60
N LEU A 409 -18.61 18.67 -5.99
CA LEU A 409 -17.81 19.72 -5.33
C LEU A 409 -18.19 19.88 -3.86
N VAL A 410 -19.49 20.01 -3.57
CA VAL A 410 -19.99 20.21 -2.19
C VAL A 410 -19.62 19.01 -1.32
N VAL A 411 -19.86 17.79 -1.80
CA VAL A 411 -19.52 16.55 -1.06
C VAL A 411 -18.01 16.44 -0.85
N ALA A 412 -17.18 16.76 -1.86
CA ALA A 412 -15.73 16.73 -1.72
C ALA A 412 -15.23 17.73 -0.67
N VAL A 413 -15.73 18.97 -0.69
CA VAL A 413 -15.34 20.01 0.29
C VAL A 413 -15.78 19.63 1.70
N ILE A 414 -17.02 19.17 1.88
CA ILE A 414 -17.53 18.73 3.19
C ILE A 414 -16.70 17.56 3.70
N SER A 415 -16.44 16.56 2.87
CA SER A 415 -15.61 15.39 3.21
C SER A 415 -14.21 15.81 3.62
N PHE A 416 -13.59 16.72 2.87
CA PHE A 416 -12.26 17.23 3.21
C PHE A 416 -12.24 17.95 4.57
N VAL A 417 -13.22 18.81 4.84
CA VAL A 417 -13.34 19.51 6.14
C VAL A 417 -13.53 18.52 7.28
N ILE A 418 -14.37 17.50 7.09
CA ILE A 418 -14.61 16.46 8.10
C ILE A 418 -13.32 15.68 8.37
N LEU A 419 -12.59 15.25 7.35
CA LEU A 419 -11.31 14.54 7.49
C LEU A 419 -10.27 15.39 8.23
N GLN A 420 -10.13 16.68 7.88
CA GLN A 420 -9.12 17.57 8.47
C GLN A 420 -9.48 18.00 9.91
N ARG A 421 -10.75 18.34 10.16
CA ARG A 421 -11.18 18.95 11.44
C ARG A 421 -11.59 17.93 12.48
N PHE A 422 -12.30 16.87 12.07
CA PHE A 422 -12.87 15.88 12.97
C PHE A 422 -12.11 14.54 12.95
N LYS A 423 -11.19 14.37 11.99
CA LYS A 423 -10.36 13.15 11.86
C LYS A 423 -11.21 11.87 11.81
N VAL A 424 -12.38 11.94 11.19
CA VAL A 424 -13.25 10.78 11.02
C VAL A 424 -12.50 9.71 10.20
N PRO A 425 -12.58 8.44 10.59
CA PRO A 425 -11.93 7.38 9.85
C PRO A 425 -12.46 7.24 8.41
N ILE A 426 -11.57 7.00 7.45
CA ILE A 426 -11.90 6.92 6.02
C ILE A 426 -12.94 5.81 5.76
N TYR A 427 -12.83 4.67 6.44
CA TYR A 427 -13.76 3.55 6.29
C TYR A 427 -15.22 3.86 6.73
N LEU A 428 -15.46 5.00 7.39
CA LEU A 428 -16.79 5.54 7.65
C LEU A 428 -17.19 6.61 6.64
N MET A 429 -16.22 7.40 6.17
CA MET A 429 -16.47 8.49 5.22
C MET A 429 -16.93 7.97 3.86
N VAL A 430 -16.29 6.90 3.36
CA VAL A 430 -16.63 6.35 2.03
C VAL A 430 -18.05 5.78 2.00
N PRO A 431 -18.49 4.91 2.93
CA PRO A 431 -19.88 4.48 2.98
C PRO A 431 -20.87 5.60 3.19
N ALA A 432 -20.54 6.62 4.00
CA ALA A 432 -21.39 7.79 4.19
C ALA A 432 -21.60 8.56 2.88
N GLY A 433 -20.50 8.83 2.15
CA GLY A 433 -20.57 9.45 0.82
C GLY A 433 -21.37 8.62 -0.18
N ALA A 434 -21.17 7.29 -0.18
CA ALA A 434 -21.95 6.37 -1.00
C ALA A 434 -23.46 6.50 -0.75
N VAL A 435 -23.90 6.49 0.52
CA VAL A 435 -25.31 6.66 0.88
C VAL A 435 -25.84 8.03 0.44
N VAL A 436 -25.07 9.10 0.62
CA VAL A 436 -25.46 10.45 0.17
C VAL A 436 -25.64 10.50 -1.35
N GLY A 437 -24.72 9.88 -2.12
CA GLY A 437 -24.86 9.78 -3.57
C GLY A 437 -26.07 8.95 -4.01
N MET A 438 -26.32 7.83 -3.33
CA MET A 438 -27.50 7.00 -3.59
C MET A 438 -28.80 7.79 -3.37
N VAL A 439 -28.93 8.48 -2.24
CA VAL A 439 -30.10 9.30 -1.95
C VAL A 439 -30.27 10.40 -3.00
N TRP A 440 -29.19 11.08 -3.37
CA TRP A 440 -29.22 12.12 -4.41
C TRP A 440 -29.69 11.59 -5.78
N THR A 441 -29.28 10.38 -6.15
CA THR A 441 -29.62 9.78 -7.46
C THR A 441 -31.07 9.26 -7.49
N LEU A 442 -31.64 8.89 -6.33
CA LEU A 442 -33.00 8.36 -6.24
C LEU A 442 -34.08 9.44 -6.03
N LEU A 443 -33.69 10.69 -5.65
CA LEU A 443 -34.55 11.86 -5.54
C LEU A 443 -34.74 12.55 -6.89
#